data_ebfc7aecdd88888aa063d15f00203daa
#
_entry.id   ebfc7aecdd88888aa063d15f00203daa
#
_cell.length_a   1.000
_cell.length_b   1.000
_cell.length_c   1.000
_cell.angle_alpha   90.00
_cell.angle_beta   90.00
_cell.angle_gamma   90.00
#
_symmetry.space_group_name_H-M   'P 1'
#
loop_
_entity.id
_entity.type
_entity.pdbx_description
1 polymer ?
#
loop_
_entity_poly.entity_id
_entity_poly.type
_entity_poly.pdbx_seq_one_letter_code
_entity_poly.pdbx_strand_id
1 'polypeptide(L)'
;GSGGAASSIPAASPAAAEAKPAPKKAAVSHADVPVNLYKPKDPFIGTVTENYSLLAEGAIGRVNHITFDLKGGDPQLHYVEGQSIGIIPDGTDANGKPHKLRLYSIASTRHGDNMAGNTVSLCVRQLQYEKDGETINGVCSTYLCDIEPGAKVKITGPVGKEMLLPDDEDANVIMLATGTGIAPMRTYLRRMFEPAERE
;
A
#
# COMPACT_ATOMS: atom_id res chain seq x y z
N GLY A 1 -33.89 -6.38 67.28
CA GLY A 1 -34.10 -7.17 66.30
C GLY A 1 -33.14 -7.63 65.30
N SER A 2 -33.07 -8.50 64.64
CA SER A 2 -32.58 -9.41 63.64
C SER A 2 -31.33 -8.93 62.84
N GLY A 3 -30.23 -9.61 63.07
CA GLY A 3 -29.03 -9.54 62.28
C GLY A 3 -29.18 -10.31 60.95
N GLY A 4 -28.77 -9.67 59.88
CA GLY A 4 -28.59 -10.33 58.58
C GLY A 4 -27.13 -10.63 58.37
N ALA A 5 -26.77 -11.92 58.26
CA ALA A 5 -25.44 -12.36 57.91
C ALA A 5 -25.17 -12.18 56.44
N ALA A 6 -24.16 -11.41 56.10
CA ALA A 6 -23.66 -11.31 54.75
C ALA A 6 -22.77 -12.53 54.40
N SER A 7 -23.23 -13.33 53.45
CA SER A 7 -22.49 -14.46 52.89
C SER A 7 -21.40 -13.92 51.94
N SER A 8 -20.13 -14.12 52.28
CA SER A 8 -19.00 -13.84 51.45
C SER A 8 -18.80 -14.98 50.44
N ILE A 9 -18.97 -14.66 49.15
CA ILE A 9 -18.60 -15.54 48.05
C ILE A 9 -17.11 -15.46 47.83
N PRO A 10 -16.34 -16.56 47.81
CA PRO A 10 -14.92 -16.52 47.51
C PRO A 10 -14.73 -16.24 46.00
N ALA A 11 -13.94 -15.21 45.70
CA ALA A 11 -13.51 -14.91 44.32
C ALA A 11 -12.59 -16.03 43.82
N ALA A 12 -13.03 -16.71 42.77
CA ALA A 12 -12.20 -17.67 42.07
C ALA A 12 -11.12 -16.89 41.27
N SER A 13 -9.86 -17.14 41.60
CA SER A 13 -8.72 -16.72 40.80
C SER A 13 -8.81 -17.36 39.42
N PRO A 14 -8.63 -16.60 38.31
CA PRO A 14 -8.52 -17.20 36.99
C PRO A 14 -7.20 -17.99 36.94
N ALA A 15 -7.32 -19.28 36.62
CA ALA A 15 -6.19 -20.13 36.31
C ALA A 15 -5.41 -19.50 35.14
N ALA A 16 -4.11 -19.31 35.30
CA ALA A 16 -3.23 -18.88 34.24
C ALA A 16 -3.30 -19.91 33.12
N ALA A 17 -3.92 -19.50 31.99
CA ALA A 17 -3.87 -20.29 30.78
C ALA A 17 -2.42 -20.30 30.30
N GLU A 18 -1.81 -21.48 30.25
CA GLU A 18 -0.50 -21.70 29.66
C GLU A 18 -0.54 -21.15 28.22
N ALA A 19 0.25 -20.11 27.96
CA ALA A 19 0.41 -19.55 26.63
C ALA A 19 1.01 -20.64 25.73
N LYS A 20 0.24 -21.10 24.74
CA LYS A 20 0.75 -21.91 23.66
C LYS A 20 1.98 -21.22 23.07
N PRO A 21 3.11 -21.94 22.82
CA PRO A 21 4.27 -21.33 22.17
C PRO A 21 3.82 -20.70 20.84
N ALA A 22 4.25 -19.44 20.62
CA ALA A 22 3.97 -18.73 19.40
C ALA A 22 4.42 -19.58 18.19
N PRO A 23 3.62 -19.70 17.13
CA PRO A 23 4.02 -20.46 15.96
C PRO A 23 5.34 -19.90 15.43
N LYS A 24 6.31 -20.77 15.21
CA LYS A 24 7.56 -20.41 14.52
C LYS A 24 7.15 -19.77 13.19
N LYS A 25 7.66 -18.56 12.92
CA LYS A 25 7.51 -17.90 11.63
C LYS A 25 7.83 -18.95 10.54
N ALA A 26 6.82 -19.34 9.77
CA ALA A 26 7.05 -20.10 8.56
C ALA A 26 8.00 -19.26 7.70
N ALA A 27 9.12 -19.82 7.29
CA ALA A 27 10.07 -19.13 6.44
C ALA A 27 9.40 -19.00 5.07
N VAL A 28 8.84 -17.83 4.78
CA VAL A 28 8.32 -17.50 3.46
C VAL A 28 9.50 -17.52 2.51
N SER A 29 9.45 -18.35 1.48
CA SER A 29 10.46 -18.34 0.42
C SER A 29 10.27 -17.11 -0.46
N HIS A 30 10.97 -16.03 -0.14
CA HIS A 30 10.97 -14.77 -0.91
C HIS A 30 11.96 -14.79 -2.08
N ALA A 31 12.45 -15.99 -2.47
CA ALA A 31 13.52 -16.13 -3.46
C ALA A 31 13.14 -15.60 -4.85
N ASP A 32 11.87 -15.76 -5.25
CA ASP A 32 11.39 -15.45 -6.60
C ASP A 32 10.60 -14.12 -6.69
N VAL A 33 10.58 -13.33 -5.61
CA VAL A 33 9.86 -12.05 -5.61
C VAL A 33 10.66 -11.01 -6.40
N PRO A 34 10.07 -10.38 -7.44
CA PRO A 34 10.76 -9.40 -8.26
C PRO A 34 11.15 -8.17 -7.45
N VAL A 35 12.39 -7.71 -7.60
CA VAL A 35 12.87 -6.48 -6.98
C VAL A 35 13.76 -5.70 -7.95
N ASN A 36 13.64 -4.38 -7.95
CA ASN A 36 14.48 -3.46 -8.71
C ASN A 36 14.59 -3.80 -10.21
N LEU A 37 13.50 -4.22 -10.83
CA LEU A 37 13.44 -4.43 -12.28
C LEU A 37 13.76 -3.12 -13.02
N TYR A 38 13.29 -2.00 -12.47
CA TYR A 38 13.59 -0.66 -12.96
C TYR A 38 14.19 0.22 -11.86
N LYS A 39 15.19 1.02 -12.23
CA LYS A 39 15.99 1.85 -11.31
C LYS A 39 15.84 3.33 -11.64
N PRO A 40 16.20 4.25 -10.72
CA PRO A 40 16.09 5.70 -10.98
C PRO A 40 16.85 6.20 -12.20
N LYS A 41 17.94 5.53 -12.60
CA LYS A 41 18.74 5.88 -13.79
C LYS A 41 18.10 5.41 -15.11
N ASP A 42 17.24 4.38 -15.01
CA ASP A 42 16.56 3.78 -16.13
C ASP A 42 15.14 3.38 -15.65
N PRO A 43 14.23 4.34 -15.45
CA PRO A 43 12.89 4.09 -14.97
C PRO A 43 11.99 3.53 -16.07
N PHE A 44 11.01 2.73 -15.69
CA PHE A 44 9.90 2.40 -16.57
C PHE A 44 9.04 3.65 -16.82
N ILE A 45 8.56 3.82 -18.05
CA ILE A 45 7.66 4.92 -18.42
C ILE A 45 6.24 4.38 -18.51
N GLY A 46 5.51 4.47 -17.40
CA GLY A 46 4.09 4.10 -17.35
C GLY A 46 3.19 5.19 -17.95
N THR A 47 1.96 4.81 -18.27
CA THR A 47 0.93 5.76 -18.73
C THR A 47 -0.22 5.77 -17.72
N VAL A 48 -0.63 6.94 -17.25
CA VAL A 48 -1.82 7.07 -16.39
C VAL A 48 -3.04 6.65 -17.19
N THR A 49 -3.82 5.71 -16.67
CA THR A 49 -5.09 5.28 -17.27
C THR A 49 -6.28 5.84 -16.52
N GLU A 50 -6.14 5.98 -15.20
CA GLU A 50 -7.19 6.49 -14.32
C GLU A 50 -6.58 7.35 -13.20
N ASN A 51 -7.28 8.42 -12.85
CA ASN A 51 -6.99 9.22 -11.66
C ASN A 51 -8.31 9.81 -11.16
N TYR A 52 -8.79 9.34 -10.01
CA TYR A 52 -10.03 9.82 -9.44
C TYR A 52 -9.98 9.96 -7.93
N SER A 53 -10.77 10.88 -7.39
CA SER A 53 -10.86 11.13 -5.95
C SER A 53 -11.55 9.97 -5.25
N LEU A 54 -10.99 9.56 -4.10
CA LEU A 54 -11.60 8.63 -3.15
C LEU A 54 -12.40 9.35 -2.05
N LEU A 55 -12.37 10.67 -2.02
CA LEU A 55 -13.08 11.47 -1.03
C LEU A 55 -14.48 11.84 -1.51
N ALA A 56 -15.42 11.87 -0.58
CA ALA A 56 -16.75 12.42 -0.82
C ALA A 56 -16.66 13.93 -1.09
N GLU A 57 -17.68 14.47 -1.74
CA GLU A 57 -17.83 15.90 -1.96
C GLU A 57 -17.81 16.66 -0.63
N GLY A 58 -17.05 17.76 -0.58
CA GLY A 58 -16.90 18.59 0.63
C GLY A 58 -15.88 18.08 1.65
N ALA A 59 -15.25 16.92 1.43
CA ALA A 59 -14.18 16.44 2.29
C ALA A 59 -12.91 17.28 2.13
N ILE A 60 -12.14 17.38 3.22
CA ILE A 60 -10.90 18.17 3.25
C ILE A 60 -9.72 17.36 2.70
N GLY A 61 -8.93 17.99 1.86
CA GLY A 61 -7.73 17.39 1.26
C GLY A 61 -8.00 16.65 -0.04
N ARG A 62 -7.01 15.89 -0.49
CA ARG A 62 -7.09 15.08 -1.72
C ARG A 62 -6.52 13.70 -1.44
N VAL A 63 -7.30 12.67 -1.77
CA VAL A 63 -6.87 11.27 -1.78
C VAL A 63 -7.37 10.65 -3.08
N ASN A 64 -6.44 10.22 -3.91
CA ASN A 64 -6.77 9.72 -5.24
C ASN A 64 -6.36 8.25 -5.40
N HIS A 65 -7.19 7.51 -6.13
CA HIS A 65 -6.82 6.25 -6.74
C HIS A 65 -6.26 6.54 -8.14
N ILE A 66 -5.05 6.02 -8.40
CA ILE A 66 -4.34 6.31 -9.64
C ILE A 66 -3.85 4.99 -10.23
N THR A 67 -4.22 4.71 -11.48
CA THR A 67 -3.84 3.50 -12.19
C THR A 67 -2.89 3.82 -13.34
N PHE A 68 -1.83 3.02 -13.47
CA PHE A 68 -0.84 3.12 -14.54
C PHE A 68 -0.84 1.86 -15.39
N ASP A 69 -0.81 2.02 -16.71
CA ASP A 69 -0.52 0.96 -17.66
C ASP A 69 0.98 0.65 -17.65
N LEU A 70 1.31 -0.64 -17.57
CA LEU A 70 2.66 -1.18 -17.52
C LEU A 70 3.09 -1.90 -18.81
N LYS A 71 2.33 -1.76 -19.88
CA LYS A 71 2.67 -2.39 -21.16
C LYS A 71 3.97 -1.84 -21.77
N GLY A 72 4.70 -2.68 -22.48
CA GLY A 72 5.85 -2.28 -23.30
C GLY A 72 7.17 -2.21 -22.54
N GLY A 73 7.25 -2.70 -21.31
CA GLY A 73 8.52 -2.86 -20.59
C GLY A 73 9.30 -4.08 -21.02
N ASP A 74 10.64 -3.97 -21.07
CA ASP A 74 11.57 -5.09 -21.21
C ASP A 74 12.71 -4.91 -20.19
N PRO A 75 12.72 -5.74 -19.11
CA PRO A 75 11.72 -6.74 -18.75
C PRO A 75 10.35 -6.13 -18.44
N GLN A 76 9.27 -6.90 -18.60
CA GLN A 76 7.97 -6.40 -18.17
C GLN A 76 7.98 -6.11 -16.67
N LEU A 77 7.51 -4.92 -16.27
CA LEU A 77 7.35 -4.61 -14.86
C LEU A 77 6.22 -5.43 -14.28
N HIS A 78 6.53 -6.29 -13.32
CA HIS A 78 5.58 -7.09 -12.56
C HIS A 78 5.93 -7.02 -11.07
N TYR A 79 4.97 -7.31 -10.22
CA TYR A 79 5.07 -7.15 -8.77
C TYR A 79 4.17 -8.16 -8.06
N VAL A 80 4.30 -8.24 -6.74
CA VAL A 80 3.40 -9.02 -5.88
C VAL A 80 2.82 -8.15 -4.77
N GLU A 81 1.74 -8.63 -4.17
CA GLU A 81 1.03 -7.93 -3.10
C GLU A 81 1.98 -7.68 -1.91
N GLY A 82 1.91 -6.47 -1.35
CA GLY A 82 2.79 -6.03 -0.26
C GLY A 82 4.06 -5.31 -0.71
N GLN A 83 4.31 -5.23 -2.02
CA GLN A 83 5.41 -4.43 -2.56
C GLN A 83 5.04 -2.96 -2.77
N SER A 84 6.06 -2.15 -3.02
CA SER A 84 5.96 -0.73 -3.37
C SER A 84 6.60 -0.46 -4.71
N ILE A 85 6.18 0.63 -5.36
CA ILE A 85 6.87 1.22 -6.51
C ILE A 85 7.35 2.62 -6.16
N GLY A 86 8.41 3.06 -6.86
CA GLY A 86 8.90 4.43 -6.75
C GLY A 86 8.37 5.28 -7.89
N ILE A 87 7.98 6.51 -7.57
CA ILE A 87 7.57 7.52 -8.55
C ILE A 87 8.58 8.66 -8.54
N ILE A 88 9.04 9.07 -9.73
CA ILE A 88 9.91 10.23 -9.92
C ILE A 88 9.06 11.31 -10.59
N PRO A 89 8.70 12.39 -9.87
CA PRO A 89 7.96 13.51 -10.47
C PRO A 89 8.78 14.19 -11.56
N ASP A 90 8.12 14.69 -12.57
CA ASP A 90 8.76 15.51 -13.59
C ASP A 90 9.21 16.86 -13.02
N GLY A 91 10.21 17.48 -13.71
CA GLY A 91 10.78 18.75 -13.32
C GLY A 91 11.98 18.65 -12.39
N THR A 92 12.36 19.80 -11.87
CA THR A 92 13.55 19.98 -11.03
C THR A 92 13.22 20.79 -9.79
N ASP A 93 14.04 20.63 -8.75
CA ASP A 93 14.02 21.46 -7.57
C ASP A 93 14.57 22.88 -7.83
N ALA A 94 14.57 23.73 -6.83
CA ALA A 94 15.09 25.10 -6.91
C ALA A 94 16.59 25.18 -7.29
N ASN A 95 17.33 24.08 -7.18
CA ASN A 95 18.74 23.97 -7.54
C ASN A 95 18.96 23.35 -8.94
N GLY A 96 17.90 23.14 -9.70
CA GLY A 96 17.94 22.51 -11.02
C GLY A 96 18.18 21.00 -11.01
N LYS A 97 18.07 20.34 -9.83
CA LYS A 97 18.22 18.88 -9.72
C LYS A 97 16.87 18.19 -9.92
N PRO A 98 16.83 17.04 -10.59
CA PRO A 98 15.60 16.25 -10.71
C PRO A 98 14.94 16.01 -9.35
N HIS A 99 13.63 16.03 -9.31
CA HIS A 99 12.88 15.74 -8.10
C HIS A 99 13.20 14.35 -7.56
N LYS A 100 13.17 14.22 -6.22
CA LYS A 100 13.49 12.97 -5.55
C LYS A 100 12.35 11.97 -5.71
N LEU A 101 12.73 10.71 -5.97
CA LEU A 101 11.86 9.55 -5.91
C LEU A 101 11.12 9.46 -4.58
N ARG A 102 9.85 9.05 -4.62
CA ARG A 102 9.05 8.65 -3.45
C ARG A 102 8.47 7.27 -3.67
N LEU A 103 8.53 6.44 -2.61
CA LEU A 103 7.94 5.11 -2.60
C LEU A 103 6.47 5.19 -2.19
N TYR A 104 5.65 4.40 -2.88
CA TYR A 104 4.24 4.21 -2.58
C TYR A 104 3.93 2.73 -2.53
N SER A 105 3.23 2.29 -1.47
CA SER A 105 2.70 0.93 -1.41
C SER A 105 1.69 0.72 -2.53
N ILE A 106 1.79 -0.41 -3.20
CA ILE A 106 0.90 -0.78 -4.30
C ILE A 106 -0.50 -1.06 -3.74
N ALA A 107 -1.54 -0.64 -4.44
CA ALA A 107 -2.95 -0.78 -4.08
C ALA A 107 -3.71 -1.81 -4.93
N SER A 108 -3.11 -2.34 -5.99
CA SER A 108 -3.67 -3.40 -6.84
C SER A 108 -2.97 -4.74 -6.61
N THR A 109 -3.64 -5.84 -6.93
CA THR A 109 -3.01 -7.16 -6.96
C THR A 109 -2.03 -7.27 -8.14
N ARG A 110 -1.22 -8.31 -8.17
CA ARG A 110 -0.31 -8.61 -9.29
C ARG A 110 -1.01 -8.71 -10.65
N HIS A 111 -2.30 -8.99 -10.64
CA HIS A 111 -3.12 -9.06 -11.86
C HIS A 111 -3.65 -7.69 -12.30
N GLY A 112 -3.39 -6.64 -11.51
CA GLY A 112 -3.90 -5.29 -11.75
C GLY A 112 -5.39 -5.16 -11.45
N ASP A 113 -5.91 -3.94 -11.44
CA ASP A 113 -7.36 -3.71 -11.24
C ASP A 113 -8.19 -4.21 -12.42
N ASN A 114 -7.60 -4.33 -13.60
CA ASN A 114 -8.22 -4.86 -14.82
C ASN A 114 -8.05 -6.37 -15.01
N MET A 115 -7.42 -7.07 -14.07
CA MET A 115 -7.14 -8.52 -14.12
C MET A 115 -6.30 -8.99 -15.32
N ALA A 116 -5.65 -8.09 -16.04
CA ALA A 116 -4.83 -8.41 -17.22
C ALA A 116 -3.33 -8.49 -16.92
N GLY A 117 -2.91 -8.29 -15.67
CA GLY A 117 -1.51 -8.35 -15.24
C GLY A 117 -0.61 -7.24 -15.83
N ASN A 118 -1.20 -6.17 -16.31
CA ASN A 118 -0.49 -5.10 -17.00
C ASN A 118 -0.79 -3.69 -16.47
N THR A 119 -1.33 -3.59 -15.26
CA THR A 119 -1.54 -2.32 -14.56
C THR A 119 -1.07 -2.38 -13.13
N VAL A 120 -0.76 -1.22 -12.55
CA VAL A 120 -0.51 -1.03 -11.13
C VAL A 120 -1.27 0.19 -10.64
N SER A 121 -1.84 0.11 -9.43
CA SER A 121 -2.59 1.21 -8.85
C SER A 121 -1.99 1.66 -7.53
N LEU A 122 -2.13 2.94 -7.23
CA LEU A 122 -1.72 3.59 -5.99
C LEU A 122 -2.92 4.27 -5.33
N CYS A 123 -2.86 4.37 -4.00
CA CYS A 123 -3.74 5.22 -3.20
C CYS A 123 -2.88 6.36 -2.63
N VAL A 124 -3.07 7.57 -3.13
CA VAL A 124 -2.19 8.71 -2.82
C VAL A 124 -2.95 9.83 -2.13
N ARG A 125 -2.50 10.19 -0.93
CA ARG A 125 -2.94 11.42 -0.26
C ARG A 125 -1.96 12.55 -0.58
N GLN A 126 -2.47 13.70 -1.03
CA GLN A 126 -1.67 14.90 -1.17
C GLN A 126 -1.15 15.33 0.20
N LEU A 127 0.17 15.43 0.35
CA LEU A 127 0.77 16.04 1.53
C LEU A 127 0.59 17.55 1.45
N GLN A 128 -0.04 18.11 2.45
CA GLN A 128 -0.22 19.54 2.61
C GLN A 128 -0.09 19.89 4.09
N TYR A 129 0.64 20.94 4.42
CA TYR A 129 0.81 21.43 5.79
C TYR A 129 1.14 22.92 5.81
N GLU A 130 0.84 23.58 6.92
CA GLU A 130 1.18 24.97 7.13
C GLU A 130 2.59 25.09 7.72
N LYS A 131 3.39 26.01 7.16
CA LYS A 131 4.70 26.36 7.68
C LYS A 131 4.93 27.87 7.51
N ASP A 132 5.23 28.57 8.60
CA ASP A 132 5.52 30.00 8.64
C ASP A 132 4.40 30.88 7.99
N GLY A 133 3.14 30.42 8.08
CA GLY A 133 1.98 31.07 7.47
C GLY A 133 1.77 30.79 5.98
N GLU A 134 2.58 29.91 5.40
CA GLU A 134 2.45 29.46 4.01
C GLU A 134 2.01 28.00 3.93
N THR A 135 1.13 27.70 2.99
CA THR A 135 0.71 26.34 2.70
C THR A 135 1.77 25.62 1.85
N ILE A 136 2.37 24.60 2.40
CA ILE A 136 3.39 23.77 1.71
C ILE A 136 2.74 22.49 1.17
N ASN A 137 2.96 22.25 -0.11
CA ASN A 137 2.49 21.04 -0.79
C ASN A 137 3.65 20.06 -1.05
N GLY A 138 3.41 18.78 -0.79
CA GLY A 138 4.37 17.73 -1.13
C GLY A 138 4.53 17.60 -2.64
N VAL A 139 5.75 17.66 -3.14
CA VAL A 139 6.05 17.66 -4.59
C VAL A 139 5.46 16.43 -5.30
N CYS A 140 5.84 15.23 -4.87
CA CYS A 140 5.43 14.00 -5.56
C CYS A 140 3.94 13.70 -5.38
N SER A 141 3.39 13.91 -4.19
CA SER A 141 1.97 13.65 -3.93
C SER A 141 1.05 14.63 -4.66
N THR A 142 1.46 15.89 -4.80
CA THR A 142 0.72 16.89 -5.59
C THR A 142 0.81 16.55 -7.08
N TYR A 143 2.01 16.25 -7.59
CA TYR A 143 2.19 15.78 -8.96
C TYR A 143 1.26 14.60 -9.30
N LEU A 144 1.19 13.59 -8.43
CA LEU A 144 0.34 12.42 -8.63
C LEU A 144 -1.16 12.74 -8.55
N CYS A 145 -1.57 13.66 -7.67
CA CYS A 145 -2.97 14.05 -7.59
C CYS A 145 -3.41 14.95 -8.76
N ASP A 146 -2.47 15.63 -9.44
CA ASP A 146 -2.76 16.54 -10.56
C ASP A 146 -2.64 15.87 -11.93
N ILE A 147 -1.96 14.73 -12.01
CA ILE A 147 -1.66 14.09 -13.28
C ILE A 147 -2.92 13.55 -13.95
N GLU A 148 -3.04 13.80 -15.25
CA GLU A 148 -4.21 13.43 -16.05
C GLU A 148 -4.02 12.08 -16.77
N PRO A 149 -5.10 11.34 -17.05
CA PRO A 149 -5.05 10.17 -17.90
C PRO A 149 -4.37 10.46 -19.24
N GLY A 150 -3.50 9.54 -19.69
CA GLY A 150 -2.65 9.69 -20.88
C GLY A 150 -1.26 10.23 -20.59
N ALA A 151 -1.03 10.86 -19.45
CA ALA A 151 0.29 11.36 -19.07
C ALA A 151 1.29 10.22 -18.81
N LYS A 152 2.58 10.51 -19.02
CA LYS A 152 3.68 9.58 -18.79
C LYS A 152 4.28 9.80 -17.41
N VAL A 153 4.62 8.71 -16.73
CA VAL A 153 5.16 8.72 -15.37
C VAL A 153 6.38 7.82 -15.29
N LYS A 154 7.44 8.30 -14.64
CA LYS A 154 8.64 7.52 -14.35
C LYS A 154 8.41 6.66 -13.12
N ILE A 155 8.45 5.34 -13.32
CA ILE A 155 8.20 4.32 -12.29
C ILE A 155 9.45 3.49 -12.08
N THR A 156 9.77 3.19 -10.83
CA THR A 156 10.88 2.30 -10.44
C THR A 156 10.40 1.17 -9.57
N GLY A 157 11.20 0.16 -9.39
CA GLY A 157 10.89 -0.99 -8.54
C GLY A 157 10.55 -2.23 -9.36
N PRO A 158 9.68 -3.11 -8.81
CA PRO A 158 9.10 -3.04 -7.47
C PRO A 158 10.15 -3.19 -6.37
N VAL A 159 9.79 -2.83 -5.13
CA VAL A 159 10.66 -2.98 -3.96
C VAL A 159 9.87 -3.49 -2.75
N GLY A 160 10.59 -4.04 -1.77
CA GLY A 160 10.04 -4.49 -0.49
C GLY A 160 9.72 -5.99 -0.47
N LYS A 161 10.04 -6.62 0.66
CA LYS A 161 9.74 -8.02 0.97
C LYS A 161 9.15 -8.20 2.38
N GLU A 162 9.04 -7.11 3.14
CA GLU A 162 8.66 -7.12 4.55
C GLU A 162 7.15 -7.27 4.76
N MET A 163 6.36 -6.91 3.77
CA MET A 163 4.89 -6.92 3.84
C MET A 163 4.26 -7.93 2.88
N LEU A 164 4.99 -8.95 2.46
CA LEU A 164 4.41 -10.01 1.62
C LEU A 164 3.41 -10.83 2.42
N LEU A 165 2.35 -11.31 1.74
CA LEU A 165 1.45 -12.30 2.33
C LEU A 165 2.25 -13.57 2.68
N PRO A 166 1.91 -14.26 3.79
CA PRO A 166 2.51 -15.57 4.09
C PRO A 166 2.11 -16.59 3.00
N ASP A 167 3.03 -17.53 2.72
CA ASP A 167 2.75 -18.65 1.79
C ASP A 167 1.81 -19.69 2.42
N ASP A 168 1.64 -19.67 3.73
CA ASP A 168 0.71 -20.54 4.46
C ASP A 168 -0.70 -19.99 4.34
N GLU A 169 -1.56 -20.67 3.59
CA GLU A 169 -2.96 -20.30 3.37
C GLU A 169 -3.80 -20.36 4.65
N ASP A 170 -3.37 -21.14 5.65
CA ASP A 170 -4.03 -21.25 6.96
C ASP A 170 -3.54 -20.20 7.97
N ALA A 171 -2.62 -19.32 7.57
CA ALA A 171 -2.09 -18.30 8.45
C ALA A 171 -3.16 -17.29 8.89
N ASN A 172 -3.19 -16.97 10.18
CA ASN A 172 -4.01 -15.87 10.68
C ASN A 172 -3.37 -14.53 10.32
N VAL A 173 -4.05 -13.71 9.51
CA VAL A 173 -3.57 -12.40 9.06
C VAL A 173 -4.36 -11.30 9.78
N ILE A 174 -3.66 -10.43 10.50
CA ILE A 174 -4.22 -9.23 11.12
C ILE A 174 -3.76 -8.02 10.32
N MET A 175 -4.72 -7.25 9.81
CA MET A 175 -4.47 -6.07 8.98
C MET A 175 -4.79 -4.80 9.77
N LEU A 176 -3.82 -3.91 9.92
CA LEU A 176 -3.98 -2.62 10.57
C LEU A 176 -3.66 -1.51 9.57
N ALA A 177 -4.62 -0.61 9.34
CA ALA A 177 -4.47 0.46 8.38
C ALA A 177 -5.09 1.77 8.89
N THR A 178 -4.39 2.88 8.66
CA THR A 178 -4.94 4.23 8.82
C THR A 178 -4.73 5.02 7.52
N GLY A 179 -5.75 5.73 7.09
CA GLY A 179 -5.69 6.54 5.87
C GLY A 179 -5.24 5.72 4.65
N THR A 180 -4.24 6.22 3.91
CA THR A 180 -3.69 5.54 2.72
C THR A 180 -2.91 4.26 3.02
N GLY A 181 -2.67 3.94 4.30
CA GLY A 181 -2.15 2.62 4.71
C GLY A 181 -3.07 1.45 4.33
N ILE A 182 -4.31 1.74 3.89
CA ILE A 182 -5.23 0.76 3.32
C ILE A 182 -4.72 0.16 1.99
N ALA A 183 -3.81 0.82 1.28
CA ALA A 183 -3.34 0.39 -0.04
C ALA A 183 -2.85 -1.06 -0.07
N PRO A 184 -1.86 -1.50 0.74
CA PRO A 184 -1.45 -2.89 0.77
C PRO A 184 -2.55 -3.83 1.28
N MET A 185 -3.38 -3.38 2.22
CA MET A 185 -4.48 -4.20 2.76
C MET A 185 -5.55 -4.46 1.70
N ARG A 186 -5.83 -3.50 0.81
CA ARG A 186 -6.70 -3.68 -0.35
C ARG A 186 -6.18 -4.81 -1.25
N THR A 187 -4.87 -4.88 -1.49
CA THR A 187 -4.28 -5.94 -2.32
C THR A 187 -4.46 -7.31 -1.68
N TYR A 188 -4.27 -7.42 -0.37
CA TYR A 188 -4.44 -8.69 0.34
C TYR A 188 -5.89 -9.15 0.35
N LEU A 189 -6.84 -8.24 0.64
CA LEU A 189 -8.27 -8.56 0.65
C LEU A 189 -8.76 -9.01 -0.73
N ARG A 190 -8.34 -8.33 -1.79
CA ARG A 190 -8.67 -8.77 -3.15
C ARG A 190 -8.07 -10.13 -3.45
N ARG A 191 -6.76 -10.33 -3.20
CA ARG A 191 -6.07 -11.59 -3.45
C ARG A 191 -6.70 -12.78 -2.71
N MET A 192 -7.17 -12.57 -1.48
CA MET A 192 -7.76 -13.63 -0.65
C MET A 192 -9.23 -13.89 -0.95
N PHE A 193 -10.00 -12.87 -1.31
CA PHE A 193 -11.47 -12.96 -1.29
C PHE A 193 -12.14 -12.67 -2.63
N GLU A 194 -11.48 -11.99 -3.57
CA GLU A 194 -12.08 -11.76 -4.88
C GLU A 194 -12.04 -13.04 -5.73
N PRO A 195 -13.19 -13.52 -6.23
CA PRO A 195 -13.24 -14.79 -6.97
C PRO A 195 -12.30 -14.81 -8.19
N ALA A 196 -12.25 -13.71 -8.95
CA ALA A 196 -11.39 -13.59 -10.13
C ALA A 196 -9.87 -13.64 -9.81
N GLU A 197 -9.46 -13.45 -8.58
CA GLU A 197 -8.07 -13.56 -8.14
C GLU A 197 -7.66 -15.00 -7.78
N ARG A 198 -8.65 -15.91 -7.71
CA ARG A 198 -8.45 -17.31 -7.29
C ARG A 198 -8.41 -18.28 -8.45
N GLU A 199 -8.76 -17.85 -9.64
CA GLU A 199 -8.69 -18.63 -10.88
C GLU A 199 -7.28 -18.52 -11.53
#